data_296a3fa7ee8d0b1944b417ff91ccaf42
#
_entry.id   296a3fa7ee8d0b1944b417ff91ccaf42
#
_cell.length_a   1.000
_cell.length_b   1.000
_cell.length_c   1.000
_cell.angle_alpha   90.00
_cell.angle_beta   90.00
_cell.angle_gamma   90.00
#
_symmetry.space_group_name_H-M   'P 1'
#
loop_
_entity.id
_entity.type
_entity.pdbx_description
1 polymer ?
#
loop_
_entity_poly.entity_id
_entity_poly.type
_entity_poly.pdbx_seq_one_letter_code
_entity_poly.pdbx_strand_id
1 'polypeptide(L)'
;MTNRSIFNRRYTSYSPAGVEVFLLNGAGISSQLNPTFDFELGENLDSGSVVYVSGSVIFAASAASGTIADAAFAVGITTVSGNTGATVPVVTDEVATVDSQNISHQDTLTPGRYYYLSNVPGQVTLTEPSGITFSGGFQASTLVGMALTQSDIHLEIDGPVFLST
;
A
#
# COMPACT_ATOMS: atom_id res chain seq x y z
N MET A 1 38.84 -4.02 17.42
CA MET A 1 38.57 -4.23 17.20
C MET A 1 38.16 -4.14 16.75
N THR A 2 37.99 -3.85 16.60
CA THR A 2 37.45 -4.09 16.14
C THR A 2 36.84 -3.90 15.69
N ASN A 3 36.56 -3.73 15.35
CA ASN A 3 35.83 -3.83 14.92
C ASN A 3 35.30 -3.29 14.69
N ARG A 4 35.17 -3.00 14.34
CA ARG A 4 34.57 -2.90 14.12
C ARG A 4 34.12 -2.52 13.65
N SER A 5 34.12 -2.30 13.31
CA SER A 5 33.55 -2.44 12.99
C SER A 5 33.13 -2.21 12.42
N ILE A 6 33.11 -2.02 11.87
CA ILE A 6 32.65 -2.32 11.40
C ILE A 6 32.03 -2.15 11.31
N PHE A 7 31.79 -1.98 11.14
CA PHE A 7 31.03 -2.24 11.18
C PHE A 7 30.65 -1.77 11.44
N ASN A 8 30.60 -1.48 11.29
CA ASN A 8 30.07 -1.34 11.69
C ASN A 8 29.80 -0.45 11.59
N ARG A 9 29.80 -0.13 10.97
CA ARG A 9 29.53 0.23 10.92
C ARG A 9 29.03 0.55 10.38
N ARG A 10 28.73 0.78 9.95
CA ARG A 10 28.20 0.59 9.68
C ARG A 10 27.53 0.88 9.59
N TYR A 11 27.11 1.24 9.35
CA TYR A 11 26.39 1.02 9.55
C TYR A 11 25.95 1.65 9.80
N THR A 12 25.72 2.14 9.57
CA THR A 12 25.31 2.31 10.07
C THR A 12 24.84 3.00 10.09
N SER A 13 24.56 3.39 9.75
CA SER A 13 24.08 3.54 9.96
C SER A 13 23.57 4.22 10.07
N TYR A 14 23.05 4.43 9.91
CA TYR A 14 22.46 4.65 10.24
C TYR A 14 21.77 5.07 10.77
N SER A 15 21.20 5.29 10.86
CA SER A 15 20.67 5.47 11.61
C SER A 15 20.38 6.26 12.21
N PRO A 16 19.94 6.70 12.09
CA PRO A 16 19.88 7.51 12.72
C PRO A 16 19.87 7.60 13.76
N ALA A 17 19.57 7.71 13.95
CA ALA A 17 19.72 7.71 15.02
C ALA A 17 19.92 6.82 15.63
N GLY A 18 20.13 6.50 15.51
CA GLY A 18 20.22 5.73 15.77
C GLY A 18 20.41 4.94 15.73
N VAL A 19 20.25 4.74 15.15
CA VAL A 19 20.41 3.85 14.97
C VAL A 19 20.97 3.29 14.82
N GLU A 20 21.47 3.07 14.62
CA GLU A 20 22.06 2.28 14.38
C GLU A 20 22.16 1.53 14.67
N VAL A 21 22.11 1.25 14.48
CA VAL A 21 22.32 0.29 14.74
C VAL A 21 22.46 -0.40 14.81
N PHE A 22 22.73 -0.73 14.58
CA PHE A 22 23.00 -1.69 14.64
C PHE A 22 23.11 -2.52 14.71
N LEU A 23 23.01 -2.92 14.51
CA LEU A 23 23.19 -3.89 14.57
C LEU A 23 23.69 -4.58 14.68
N LEU A 24 23.86 -4.68 14.68
CA LEU A 24 24.61 -5.51 15.02
C LEU A 24 24.45 -6.91 15.38
N ASN A 25 24.36 -7.44 16.16
CA ASN A 25 23.96 -8.80 16.31
C ASN A 25 22.63 -8.96 15.65
N GLY A 26 22.42 -9.89 14.82
CA GLY A 26 21.26 -9.94 13.95
C GLY A 26 19.92 -9.91 14.64
N ALA A 27 19.89 -10.10 15.93
CA ALA A 27 18.62 -10.25 16.64
C ALA A 27 17.71 -9.03 16.56
N GLY A 28 18.29 -7.84 16.48
CA GLY A 28 17.48 -6.63 16.48
C GLY A 28 17.04 -6.15 15.11
N ILE A 29 17.58 -6.75 14.07
CA ILE A 29 17.41 -6.17 12.74
C ILE A 29 16.05 -6.45 12.15
N SER A 30 15.49 -7.58 12.49
CA SER A 30 14.19 -7.98 11.95
C SER A 30 13.05 -7.12 12.46
N SER A 31 13.31 -6.27 13.43
CA SER A 31 12.27 -5.42 13.96
C SER A 31 12.02 -4.17 13.12
N GLN A 32 12.65 -4.09 11.96
CA GLN A 32 12.37 -3.01 11.02
C GLN A 32 10.88 -2.98 10.72
N LEU A 33 10.24 -1.89 11.07
CA LEU A 33 8.82 -1.72 10.81
C LEU A 33 8.65 -0.93 9.53
N ASN A 34 7.66 -1.30 8.77
CA ASN A 34 7.28 -0.55 7.59
C ASN A 34 6.77 0.83 8.02
N PRO A 35 7.10 1.88 7.29
CA PRO A 35 6.58 3.20 7.62
C PRO A 35 5.06 3.22 7.54
N THR A 36 4.43 3.63 8.62
CA THR A 36 2.99 3.79 8.66
C THR A 36 2.64 5.19 9.12
N PHE A 37 1.52 5.67 8.64
CA PHE A 37 0.94 6.94 9.08
C PHE A 37 -0.48 6.68 9.54
N ASP A 38 -0.88 7.36 10.61
CA ASP A 38 -2.22 7.20 11.16
C ASP A 38 -3.18 8.13 10.45
N PHE A 39 -4.30 7.57 9.99
CA PHE A 39 -5.35 8.34 9.30
C PHE A 39 -6.69 8.04 9.91
N GLU A 40 -7.56 9.04 9.91
CA GLU A 40 -8.94 8.86 10.32
C GLU A 40 -9.74 8.32 9.13
N LEU A 41 -10.64 7.38 9.39
CA LEU A 41 -11.46 6.74 8.36
C LEU A 41 -12.69 7.56 8.05
N GLY A 42 -12.93 7.82 6.76
CA GLY A 42 -14.16 8.45 6.29
C GLY A 42 -15.29 7.45 6.09
N GLU A 43 -14.98 6.17 6.09
CA GLU A 43 -15.95 5.07 5.94
C GLU A 43 -15.42 3.83 6.63
N ASN A 44 -16.23 2.77 6.70
CA ASN A 44 -15.77 1.51 7.28
C ASN A 44 -14.83 0.83 6.30
N LEU A 45 -13.66 0.43 6.77
CA LEU A 45 -12.67 -0.24 5.93
C LEU A 45 -12.15 -1.49 6.61
N ASP A 46 -11.83 -2.49 5.80
CA ASP A 46 -11.17 -3.69 6.26
C ASP A 46 -9.65 -3.51 6.22
N SER A 47 -8.93 -4.37 6.95
CA SER A 47 -7.48 -4.40 6.85
C SER A 47 -7.09 -4.84 5.43
N GLY A 48 -5.95 -4.37 4.94
CA GLY A 48 -5.49 -4.69 3.61
C GLY A 48 -6.19 -3.90 2.50
N SER A 49 -7.00 -2.90 2.83
CA SER A 49 -7.69 -2.08 1.83
C SER A 49 -6.77 -1.00 1.26
N VAL A 50 -6.78 -0.85 -0.05
CA VAL A 50 -6.08 0.26 -0.71
C VAL A 50 -6.91 1.52 -0.50
N VAL A 51 -6.26 2.61 -0.09
CA VAL A 51 -6.96 3.84 0.29
C VAL A 51 -6.44 5.08 -0.41
N TYR A 52 -7.28 6.10 -0.49
CA TYR A 52 -6.92 7.45 -0.94
C TYR A 52 -7.34 8.48 0.10
N VAL A 53 -6.74 9.67 0.04
CA VAL A 53 -7.03 10.75 0.98
C VAL A 53 -8.02 11.73 0.35
N SER A 54 -9.04 12.12 1.10
CA SER A 54 -9.94 13.19 0.72
C SER A 54 -10.14 14.10 1.93
N GLY A 55 -9.69 15.32 1.81
CA GLY A 55 -9.65 16.24 2.95
C GLY A 55 -8.67 15.75 3.99
N SER A 56 -9.17 15.41 5.17
CA SER A 56 -8.33 14.95 6.27
C SER A 56 -8.56 13.47 6.62
N VAL A 57 -9.40 12.78 5.85
CA VAL A 57 -9.74 11.38 6.13
C VAL A 57 -9.44 10.52 4.92
N ILE A 58 -9.46 9.18 5.10
CA ILE A 58 -9.20 8.25 4.01
C ILE A 58 -10.45 7.44 3.68
N PHE A 59 -10.52 7.01 2.42
CA PHE A 59 -11.60 6.20 1.85
C PHE A 59 -11.00 5.10 0.99
N ALA A 60 -11.79 4.09 0.64
CA ALA A 60 -11.36 3.02 -0.26
C ALA A 60 -11.04 3.60 -1.64
N ALA A 61 -9.84 3.33 -2.14
CA ALA A 61 -9.42 3.78 -3.46
C ALA A 61 -10.07 2.92 -4.54
N SER A 62 -10.31 3.49 -5.72
CA SER A 62 -10.92 2.78 -6.83
C SER A 62 -10.43 3.30 -8.18
N ALA A 63 -10.16 2.38 -9.09
CA ALA A 63 -9.74 2.71 -10.45
C ALA A 63 -10.88 3.28 -11.30
N ALA A 64 -12.13 3.13 -10.85
CA ALA A 64 -13.29 3.66 -11.55
C ALA A 64 -14.26 4.27 -10.57
N SER A 65 -14.74 5.47 -10.86
CA SER A 65 -15.69 6.16 -10.00
C SER A 65 -16.59 7.06 -10.83
N GLY A 66 -17.84 7.16 -10.41
CA GLY A 66 -18.81 7.98 -11.10
C GLY A 66 -18.55 9.47 -10.97
N THR A 67 -17.95 9.91 -9.86
CA THR A 67 -17.87 11.33 -9.55
C THR A 67 -16.56 11.78 -8.91
N ILE A 68 -15.74 10.86 -8.37
CA ILE A 68 -14.58 11.23 -7.56
C ILE A 68 -13.31 10.75 -8.21
N ALA A 69 -12.71 11.62 -9.02
CA ALA A 69 -11.45 11.28 -9.69
C ALA A 69 -10.32 11.04 -8.68
N ASP A 70 -10.38 11.68 -7.51
CA ASP A 70 -9.37 11.52 -6.47
C ASP A 70 -9.28 10.09 -5.97
N ALA A 71 -10.35 9.29 -6.11
CA ALA A 71 -10.36 7.90 -5.67
C ALA A 71 -9.29 7.05 -6.37
N ALA A 72 -8.76 7.48 -7.50
CA ALA A 72 -7.71 6.77 -8.22
C ALA A 72 -6.31 7.08 -7.68
N PHE A 73 -6.17 8.09 -6.82
CA PHE A 73 -4.89 8.49 -6.25
C PHE A 73 -4.63 7.71 -4.96
N ALA A 74 -4.33 6.43 -5.10
CA ALA A 74 -4.02 5.58 -3.95
C ALA A 74 -2.81 6.13 -3.20
N VAL A 75 -2.83 6.01 -1.86
CA VAL A 75 -1.73 6.46 -1.03
C VAL A 75 -1.14 5.34 -0.17
N GLY A 76 -1.83 4.23 0.01
CA GLY A 76 -1.32 3.14 0.84
C GLY A 76 -2.37 2.07 1.11
N ILE A 77 -2.04 1.20 2.08
CA ILE A 77 -2.88 0.05 2.45
C ILE A 77 -3.07 0.05 3.96
N THR A 78 -4.31 -0.13 4.41
CA THR A 78 -4.65 -0.20 5.85
C THR A 78 -4.09 -1.46 6.48
N THR A 79 -3.62 -1.37 7.72
CA THR A 79 -3.09 -2.55 8.44
C THR A 79 -4.12 -3.20 9.35
N VAL A 80 -5.20 -2.52 9.66
CA VAL A 80 -6.28 -3.03 10.52
C VAL A 80 -7.62 -2.54 9.99
N SER A 81 -8.67 -3.24 10.35
CA SER A 81 -10.05 -2.82 10.04
C SER A 81 -10.47 -1.70 10.98
N GLY A 82 -11.40 -0.88 10.53
CA GLY A 82 -11.96 0.17 11.37
C GLY A 82 -13.28 0.67 10.86
N ASN A 83 -14.04 1.33 11.76
CA ASN A 83 -15.28 1.99 11.39
C ASN A 83 -15.02 3.47 11.13
N THR A 84 -15.94 4.11 10.47
CA THR A 84 -15.93 5.56 10.22
C THR A 84 -15.55 6.32 11.49
N GLY A 85 -14.56 7.19 11.39
CA GLY A 85 -14.07 8.01 12.48
C GLY A 85 -12.97 7.35 13.30
N ALA A 86 -12.67 6.07 13.07
CA ALA A 86 -11.56 5.42 13.75
C ALA A 86 -10.24 5.87 13.11
N THR A 87 -9.19 5.86 13.92
CA THR A 87 -7.85 6.13 13.40
C THR A 87 -7.14 4.80 13.18
N VAL A 88 -6.61 4.59 11.99
CA VAL A 88 -5.92 3.34 11.63
C VAL A 88 -4.57 3.64 10.99
N PRO A 89 -3.58 2.76 11.19
CA PRO A 89 -2.30 2.92 10.52
C PRO A 89 -2.37 2.42 9.07
N VAL A 90 -1.73 3.16 8.18
CA VAL A 90 -1.66 2.88 6.74
C VAL A 90 -0.19 2.76 6.36
N VAL A 91 0.17 1.67 5.68
CA VAL A 91 1.49 1.50 5.09
C VAL A 91 1.50 2.26 3.77
N THR A 92 2.43 3.19 3.62
CA THR A 92 2.51 4.02 2.40
C THR A 92 3.72 3.68 1.54
N ASP A 93 4.60 2.79 2.03
CA ASP A 93 5.83 2.43 1.34
C ASP A 93 6.27 1.04 1.80
N GLU A 94 7.21 0.42 1.08
CA GLU A 94 7.81 -0.88 1.37
C GLU A 94 6.78 -2.01 1.28
N VAL A 95 6.55 -2.79 2.35
CA VAL A 95 5.74 -4.01 2.25
C VAL A 95 4.45 -3.90 3.04
N ALA A 96 3.35 -4.20 2.39
CA ALA A 96 2.02 -4.21 3.01
C ALA A 96 1.36 -5.57 2.79
N THR A 97 0.50 -5.96 3.73
CA THR A 97 -0.30 -7.17 3.60
C THR A 97 -1.66 -6.83 2.99
N VAL A 98 -2.08 -7.63 2.04
CA VAL A 98 -3.38 -7.51 1.37
C VAL A 98 -4.21 -8.73 1.76
N ASP A 99 -5.35 -8.52 2.38
CA ASP A 99 -6.24 -9.60 2.76
C ASP A 99 -6.95 -10.15 1.53
N SER A 100 -7.33 -11.44 1.56
CA SER A 100 -7.91 -12.11 0.41
C SER A 100 -9.15 -11.41 -0.14
N GLN A 101 -9.96 -10.83 0.73
CA GLN A 101 -11.17 -10.10 0.31
C GLN A 101 -10.85 -8.83 -0.46
N ASN A 102 -9.61 -8.37 -0.40
CA ASN A 102 -9.17 -7.17 -1.10
C ASN A 102 -8.38 -7.51 -2.37
N ILE A 103 -8.49 -8.75 -2.84
CA ILE A 103 -7.88 -9.18 -4.11
C ILE A 103 -9.01 -9.51 -5.07
N SER A 104 -9.14 -8.74 -6.12
CA SER A 104 -10.24 -8.88 -7.06
C SER A 104 -10.10 -10.17 -7.88
N HIS A 105 -11.15 -10.98 -7.85
CA HIS A 105 -11.29 -12.20 -8.64
C HIS A 105 -10.31 -13.33 -8.30
N GLN A 106 -9.64 -13.28 -7.15
CA GLN A 106 -8.79 -14.39 -6.68
C GLN A 106 -8.61 -14.28 -5.17
N ASP A 107 -8.20 -15.38 -4.56
CA ASP A 107 -8.10 -15.45 -3.10
C ASP A 107 -6.69 -15.11 -2.59
N THR A 108 -5.69 -15.14 -3.45
CA THR A 108 -4.30 -14.87 -3.07
C THR A 108 -3.58 -14.12 -4.17
N LEU A 109 -2.54 -13.38 -3.78
CA LEU A 109 -1.64 -12.74 -4.74
C LEU A 109 -0.80 -13.80 -5.44
N THR A 110 -0.36 -13.49 -6.65
CA THR A 110 0.59 -14.33 -7.39
C THR A 110 1.98 -13.69 -7.26
N PRO A 111 2.90 -14.30 -6.50
CA PRO A 111 4.24 -13.71 -6.31
C PRO A 111 4.92 -13.38 -7.62
N GLY A 112 5.61 -12.26 -7.65
CA GLY A 112 6.34 -11.79 -8.81
C GLY A 112 5.48 -11.09 -9.86
N ARG A 113 4.19 -10.86 -9.60
CA ARG A 113 3.32 -10.17 -10.54
C ARG A 113 2.97 -8.79 -10.00
N TYR A 114 2.77 -7.86 -10.91
CA TYR A 114 2.32 -6.52 -10.59
C TYR A 114 0.82 -6.50 -10.38
N TYR A 115 0.37 -5.66 -9.47
CA TYR A 115 -1.03 -5.47 -9.13
C TYR A 115 -1.41 -4.01 -9.26
N TYR A 116 -2.61 -3.80 -9.74
CA TYR A 116 -3.17 -2.49 -10.03
C TYR A 116 -4.37 -2.25 -9.14
N LEU A 117 -4.77 -1.01 -9.00
CA LEU A 117 -5.99 -0.65 -8.30
C LEU A 117 -7.18 -1.23 -9.06
N SER A 118 -8.10 -1.86 -8.34
CA SER A 118 -9.30 -2.47 -8.92
C SER A 118 -10.41 -1.44 -9.11
N ASN A 119 -11.37 -1.79 -9.96
CA ASN A 119 -12.62 -1.02 -10.06
C ASN A 119 -13.51 -1.24 -8.83
N VAL A 120 -13.25 -2.28 -8.03
CA VAL A 120 -13.93 -2.50 -6.76
C VAL A 120 -13.16 -1.73 -5.69
N PRO A 121 -13.82 -0.82 -4.96
CA PRO A 121 -13.12 0.01 -3.98
C PRO A 121 -12.34 -0.82 -2.96
N GLY A 122 -11.14 -0.35 -2.65
CA GLY A 122 -10.26 -0.97 -1.66
C GLY A 122 -9.49 -2.18 -2.13
N GLN A 123 -9.72 -2.66 -3.35
CA GLN A 123 -9.11 -3.91 -3.82
C GLN A 123 -7.99 -3.68 -4.83
N VAL A 124 -7.10 -4.68 -4.92
CA VAL A 124 -6.12 -4.76 -6.00
C VAL A 124 -6.57 -5.79 -7.04
N THR A 125 -6.07 -5.67 -8.27
CA THR A 125 -6.33 -6.62 -9.34
C THR A 125 -5.06 -6.94 -10.10
N LEU A 126 -4.96 -8.19 -10.57
CA LEU A 126 -3.85 -8.63 -11.42
C LEU A 126 -3.98 -8.05 -12.84
N THR A 127 -5.20 -7.78 -13.28
CA THR A 127 -5.44 -7.28 -14.64
C THR A 127 -5.43 -5.77 -14.62
N GLU A 128 -4.49 -5.20 -15.35
CA GLU A 128 -4.43 -3.74 -15.48
C GLU A 128 -5.71 -3.25 -16.12
N PRO A 129 -6.37 -2.27 -15.50
CA PRO A 129 -7.55 -1.65 -16.12
C PRO A 129 -7.18 -1.10 -17.48
N SER A 130 -7.95 -1.47 -18.51
CA SER A 130 -7.67 -1.03 -19.86
C SER A 130 -8.99 -0.74 -20.58
N GLY A 131 -8.97 0.32 -21.38
CA GLY A 131 -10.13 0.74 -22.14
C GLY A 131 -11.18 1.35 -21.26
N ILE A 132 -12.27 1.76 -21.87
CA ILE A 132 -13.35 2.39 -21.12
C ILE A 132 -14.58 1.54 -21.28
N THR A 133 -14.90 0.86 -20.20
CA THR A 133 -16.16 0.13 -20.12
C THR A 133 -17.08 0.78 -19.10
N PHE A 134 -16.59 1.85 -18.46
CA PHE A 134 -17.32 2.48 -17.37
C PHE A 134 -18.19 3.61 -17.92
N SER A 135 -19.48 3.46 -17.76
CA SER A 135 -20.45 4.43 -18.27
C SER A 135 -20.63 5.57 -17.28
N GLY A 136 -20.06 6.70 -17.60
CA GLY A 136 -20.09 7.88 -16.75
C GLY A 136 -18.95 7.85 -15.73
N GLY A 137 -18.44 9.01 -15.41
CA GLY A 137 -17.31 9.12 -14.51
C GLY A 137 -15.99 8.91 -15.24
N PHE A 138 -15.05 8.27 -14.55
CA PHE A 138 -13.72 8.06 -15.08
C PHE A 138 -13.23 6.64 -14.83
N GLN A 139 -12.18 6.26 -15.51
CA GLN A 139 -11.42 5.05 -15.23
C GLN A 139 -9.94 5.36 -15.33
N ALA A 140 -9.15 4.72 -14.48
CA ALA A 140 -7.72 4.95 -14.43
C ALA A 140 -6.96 3.63 -14.28
N SER A 141 -5.71 3.61 -14.73
CA SER A 141 -4.76 2.56 -14.39
C SER A 141 -3.82 3.15 -13.34
N THR A 142 -3.81 2.55 -12.15
CA THR A 142 -2.94 2.96 -11.05
C THR A 142 -2.19 1.72 -10.59
N LEU A 143 -0.87 1.73 -10.72
CA LEU A 143 -0.03 0.66 -10.20
C LEU A 143 -0.02 0.75 -8.69
N VAL A 144 -0.18 -0.39 -8.00
CA VAL A 144 -0.11 -0.46 -6.53
C VAL A 144 1.23 -1.07 -6.10
N GLY A 145 1.69 -2.11 -6.78
CA GLY A 145 2.97 -2.71 -6.45
C GLY A 145 3.14 -4.12 -6.97
N MET A 146 4.18 -4.80 -6.51
CA MET A 146 4.50 -6.16 -6.93
C MET A 146 4.34 -7.14 -5.77
N ALA A 147 3.64 -8.23 -6.00
CA ALA A 147 3.45 -9.27 -4.98
C ALA A 147 4.76 -9.98 -4.67
N LEU A 148 5.10 -10.05 -3.38
CA LEU A 148 6.26 -10.78 -2.90
C LEU A 148 5.87 -12.17 -2.44
N THR A 149 4.70 -12.30 -1.83
CA THR A 149 4.15 -13.57 -1.34
C THR A 149 2.70 -13.69 -1.79
N GLN A 150 1.98 -14.67 -1.27
CA GLN A 150 0.57 -14.83 -1.56
C GLN A 150 -0.31 -13.78 -0.85
N SER A 151 0.27 -13.01 0.05
CA SER A 151 -0.45 -11.99 0.81
C SER A 151 0.28 -10.66 0.90
N ASP A 152 1.57 -10.61 0.60
CA ASP A 152 2.34 -9.38 0.78
C ASP A 152 2.74 -8.77 -0.55
N ILE A 153 2.63 -7.46 -0.62
CA ILE A 153 2.92 -6.68 -1.81
C ILE A 153 3.96 -5.60 -1.44
N HIS A 154 4.96 -5.46 -2.29
CA HIS A 154 5.90 -4.34 -2.20
C HIS A 154 5.26 -3.17 -2.90
N LEU A 155 4.99 -2.12 -2.16
CA LEU A 155 4.28 -0.95 -2.67
C LEU A 155 5.19 -0.15 -3.60
N GLU A 156 4.62 0.20 -4.77
CA GLU A 156 5.27 1.06 -5.77
C GLU A 156 4.17 1.89 -6.40
N ILE A 157 3.44 2.61 -5.55
CA ILE A 157 2.22 3.30 -6.01
C ILE A 157 2.60 4.45 -6.94
N ASP A 158 2.15 4.35 -8.17
CA ASP A 158 2.32 5.41 -9.15
C ASP A 158 1.04 6.24 -9.25
N GLY A 159 1.17 7.44 -9.81
CA GLY A 159 0.02 8.28 -10.08
C GLY A 159 -0.88 7.63 -11.14
N PRO A 160 -2.19 7.89 -11.06
CA PRO A 160 -3.14 7.28 -11.99
C PRO A 160 -2.96 7.80 -13.41
N VAL A 161 -3.05 6.86 -14.36
CA VAL A 161 -3.13 7.20 -15.78
C VAL A 161 -4.61 7.12 -16.15
N PHE A 162 -5.24 8.27 -16.36
CA PHE A 162 -6.65 8.32 -16.72
C PHE A 162 -6.83 7.85 -18.15
N LEU A 163 -7.77 6.92 -18.32
CA LEU A 163 -8.04 6.31 -19.62
C LEU A 163 -9.12 7.12 -20.31
N SER A 164 -8.87 7.49 -21.57
CA SER A 164 -9.83 8.27 -22.36
C SER A 164 -10.51 7.38 -23.40
N THR A 165 -11.73 7.70 -23.78
CA THR A 165 -12.44 7.04 -24.88
C THR A 165 -11.81 7.36 -26.21
#